data_a5559d4170d93e6a9f67ae04aeb9f12f
#
_entry.id   a5559d4170d93e6a9f67ae04aeb9f12f
#
_cell.length_a   1.000
_cell.length_b   1.000
_cell.length_c   1.000
_cell.angle_alpha   90.00
_cell.angle_beta   90.00
_cell.angle_gamma   90.00
#
_symmetry.space_group_name_H-M   'P 1'
#
loop_
_entity.id
_entity.type
_entity.pdbx_description
1 polymer ?
#
loop_
_entity_poly.entity_id
_entity_poly.type
_entity_poly.pdbx_seq_one_letter_code
_entity_poly.pdbx_strand_id
1 'polypeptide(L)'
;PTRRSSDLSSVVPIILSVWIMSYVERFAEKYSPSVIKFFLKPLLIMFIAIPIALLGVGPFGNLLNDIVQTGATVLNEKVSWLIPMLMGAFQPFLTLTGTAWAMTPIATGQISSLGYEVVNGPGMLASNIAQGGATLAVAFKTKNKELKQMAASSGFTAVMGITEPCLYGVLLKLKRPLIASM
;
A
#
# COMPACT_ATOMS: atom_id res chain seq x y z
N PRO A 1 -15.97 15.75 -14.31
CA PRO A 1 -15.35 15.30 -13.10
C PRO A 1 -13.86 15.30 -13.34
N THR A 2 -13.20 16.18 -12.63
CA THR A 2 -11.87 16.69 -12.94
C THR A 2 -10.81 15.64 -12.64
N ARG A 3 -9.99 15.31 -13.64
CA ARG A 3 -8.72 14.53 -13.55
C ARG A 3 -7.81 14.96 -12.37
N ARG A 4 -7.98 16.17 -11.86
CA ARG A 4 -7.14 16.76 -10.81
C ARG A 4 -7.29 16.17 -9.40
N SER A 5 -8.41 15.55 -9.07
CA SER A 5 -8.60 15.00 -7.71
C SER A 5 -8.04 13.60 -7.52
N SER A 6 -7.84 12.83 -8.61
CA SER A 6 -7.19 11.53 -8.59
C SER A 6 -5.66 11.62 -8.52
N ASP A 7 -5.11 12.77 -8.92
CA ASP A 7 -3.68 12.96 -9.10
C ASP A 7 -2.88 13.00 -7.79
N LEU A 8 -3.54 13.35 -6.69
CA LEU A 8 -2.92 13.46 -5.36
C LEU A 8 -3.08 12.20 -4.50
N SER A 9 -3.85 11.22 -4.96
CA SER A 9 -4.16 10.01 -4.18
C SER A 9 -3.18 8.85 -4.43
N SER A 10 -2.18 9.01 -5.29
CA SER A 10 -1.17 7.97 -5.49
C SER A 10 -0.02 8.09 -4.49
N VAL A 11 0.50 6.94 -4.05
CA VAL A 11 1.57 6.89 -3.03
C VAL A 11 2.88 7.47 -3.54
N VAL A 12 3.18 7.34 -4.84
CA VAL A 12 4.42 7.85 -5.44
C VAL A 12 4.54 9.37 -5.33
N PRO A 13 3.52 10.18 -5.71
CA PRO A 13 3.53 11.61 -5.46
C PRO A 13 3.67 11.99 -4.00
N ILE A 14 3.06 11.24 -3.07
CA ILE A 14 3.18 11.53 -1.64
C ILE A 14 4.63 11.34 -1.17
N ILE A 15 5.27 10.22 -1.52
CA ILE A 15 6.68 9.95 -1.16
C ILE A 15 7.59 11.04 -1.72
N LEU A 16 7.43 11.40 -3.00
CA LEU A 16 8.22 12.46 -3.63
C LEU A 16 7.96 13.82 -2.99
N SER A 17 6.70 14.13 -2.66
CA SER A 17 6.34 15.37 -1.98
C SER A 17 6.98 15.46 -0.59
N VAL A 18 6.94 14.38 0.19
CA VAL A 18 7.58 14.32 1.53
C VAL A 18 9.10 14.42 1.41
N TRP A 19 9.70 13.78 0.43
CA TRP A 19 11.13 13.87 0.16
C TRP A 19 11.54 15.32 -0.17
N ILE A 20 10.83 15.99 -1.08
CA ILE A 20 11.05 17.42 -1.40
C ILE A 20 10.80 18.29 -0.17
N MET A 21 9.72 18.02 0.57
CA MET A 21 9.38 18.76 1.78
C MET A 21 10.51 18.71 2.82
N SER A 22 11.26 17.60 2.91
CA SER A 22 12.41 17.49 3.82
C SER A 22 13.53 18.46 3.47
N TYR A 23 13.76 18.77 2.20
CA TYR A 23 14.73 19.80 1.78
C TYR A 23 14.22 21.21 2.06
N VAL A 24 12.94 21.45 1.78
CA VAL A 24 12.28 22.74 2.06
C VAL A 24 12.27 23.01 3.57
N GLU A 25 12.08 21.98 4.39
CA GLU A 25 12.12 22.09 5.85
C GLU A 25 13.52 22.53 6.34
N ARG A 26 14.59 21.91 5.84
CA ARG A 26 15.97 22.31 6.18
C ARG A 26 16.28 23.75 5.76
N PHE A 27 15.77 24.14 4.59
CA PHE A 27 15.89 25.51 4.11
C PHE A 27 15.13 26.48 5.04
N ALA A 28 13.84 26.20 5.33
CA ALA A 28 13.03 27.02 6.22
C ALA A 28 13.64 27.11 7.64
N GLU A 29 14.22 26.02 8.12
CA GLU A 29 14.91 25.99 9.43
C GLU A 29 16.10 26.92 9.49
N LYS A 30 16.90 26.99 8.42
CA LYS A 30 18.10 27.83 8.33
C LYS A 30 17.76 29.33 8.25
N TYR A 31 16.66 29.68 7.56
CA TYR A 31 16.32 31.07 7.30
C TYR A 31 15.24 31.66 8.24
N SER A 32 14.67 30.86 9.14
CA SER A 32 13.65 31.33 10.08
C SER A 32 14.30 31.88 11.36
N PRO A 33 14.07 33.17 11.71
CA PRO A 33 14.52 33.75 12.97
C PRO A 33 13.93 33.02 14.17
N SER A 34 14.71 32.85 15.24
CA SER A 34 14.35 32.08 16.43
C SER A 34 13.04 32.54 17.09
N VAL A 35 12.76 33.83 17.07
CA VAL A 35 11.59 34.45 17.71
C VAL A 35 10.25 34.04 17.05
N ILE A 36 10.24 33.87 15.73
CA ILE A 36 9.03 33.58 14.96
C ILE A 36 9.08 32.23 14.25
N LYS A 37 10.12 31.42 14.54
CA LYS A 37 10.38 30.13 13.90
C LYS A 37 9.20 29.17 13.98
N PHE A 38 8.49 29.17 15.11
CA PHE A 38 7.32 28.31 15.33
C PHE A 38 6.21 28.55 14.30
N PHE A 39 6.00 29.77 13.87
CA PHE A 39 4.97 30.14 12.90
C PHE A 39 5.53 30.20 11.47
N LEU A 40 6.71 30.79 11.29
CA LEU A 40 7.29 31.05 9.98
C LEU A 40 7.75 29.76 9.28
N LYS A 41 8.30 28.79 10.02
CA LYS A 41 8.78 27.51 9.47
C LYS A 41 7.67 26.73 8.78
N PRO A 42 6.52 26.41 9.42
CA PRO A 42 5.41 25.71 8.75
C PRO A 42 4.85 26.48 7.55
N LEU A 43 4.74 27.79 7.68
CA LEU A 43 4.22 28.65 6.62
C LEU A 43 5.11 28.62 5.37
N LEU A 44 6.42 28.75 5.53
CA LEU A 44 7.39 28.64 4.43
C LEU A 44 7.37 27.25 3.79
N ILE A 45 7.30 26.19 4.61
CA ILE A 45 7.20 24.83 4.10
C ILE A 45 5.98 24.66 3.22
N MET A 46 4.80 25.08 3.68
CA MET A 46 3.57 24.96 2.90
C MET A 46 3.62 25.83 1.65
N PHE A 47 4.10 27.06 1.76
CA PHE A 47 4.15 28.00 0.64
C PHE A 47 5.09 27.56 -0.49
N ILE A 48 6.17 26.86 -0.17
CA ILE A 48 7.13 26.37 -1.16
C ILE A 48 6.78 24.96 -1.61
N ALA A 49 6.46 24.04 -0.67
CA ALA A 49 6.26 22.63 -0.99
C ALA A 49 4.94 22.37 -1.75
N ILE A 50 3.87 23.12 -1.48
CA ILE A 50 2.58 22.92 -2.16
C ILE A 50 2.67 23.22 -3.67
N PRO A 51 3.19 24.37 -4.12
CA PRO A 51 3.35 24.62 -5.56
C PRO A 51 4.26 23.58 -6.24
N ILE A 52 5.35 23.18 -5.62
CA ILE A 52 6.25 22.16 -6.16
C ILE A 52 5.53 20.81 -6.28
N ALA A 53 4.77 20.43 -5.25
CA ALA A 53 3.99 19.19 -5.27
C ALA A 53 2.92 19.20 -6.37
N LEU A 54 2.20 20.30 -6.54
CA LEU A 54 1.12 20.42 -7.52
C LEU A 54 1.63 20.50 -8.96
N LEU A 55 2.69 21.27 -9.20
CA LEU A 55 3.18 21.57 -10.55
C LEU A 55 4.23 20.56 -11.04
N GLY A 56 5.02 19.99 -10.12
CA GLY A 56 6.10 19.07 -10.45
C GLY A 56 5.75 17.61 -10.16
N VAL A 57 5.45 17.32 -8.89
CA VAL A 57 5.26 15.94 -8.44
C VAL A 57 3.97 15.32 -8.96
N GLY A 58 2.89 16.08 -9.05
CA GLY A 58 1.59 15.61 -9.55
C GLY A 58 1.70 15.05 -10.98
N PRO A 59 2.11 15.85 -11.97
CA PRO A 59 2.26 15.38 -13.36
C PRO A 59 3.22 14.18 -13.51
N PHE A 60 4.33 14.19 -12.76
CA PHE A 60 5.28 13.08 -12.78
C PHE A 60 4.68 11.79 -12.19
N GLY A 61 3.95 11.92 -11.08
CA GLY A 61 3.25 10.79 -10.48
C GLY A 61 2.19 10.19 -11.40
N ASN A 62 1.46 11.02 -12.15
CA ASN A 62 0.48 10.56 -13.12
C ASN A 62 1.15 9.80 -14.27
N LEU A 63 2.25 10.32 -14.80
CA LEU A 63 3.01 9.62 -15.84
C LEU A 63 3.44 8.22 -15.39
N LEU A 64 3.96 8.09 -14.15
CA LEU A 64 4.33 6.78 -13.60
C LEU A 64 3.12 5.87 -13.41
N ASN A 65 2.00 6.41 -12.92
CA ASN A 65 0.77 5.66 -12.75
C ASN A 65 0.23 5.16 -14.10
N ASP A 66 0.25 5.99 -15.15
CA ASP A 66 -0.19 5.63 -16.49
C ASP A 66 0.70 4.53 -17.11
N ILE A 67 2.02 4.60 -16.88
CA ILE A 67 2.95 3.54 -17.33
C ILE A 67 2.63 2.21 -16.64
N VAL A 68 2.46 2.21 -15.33
CA VAL A 68 2.14 1.01 -14.55
C VAL A 68 0.77 0.46 -14.97
N GLN A 69 -0.24 1.32 -15.09
CA GLN A 69 -1.58 0.93 -15.50
C GLN A 69 -1.59 0.32 -16.92
N THR A 70 -0.92 0.97 -17.87
CA THR A 70 -0.80 0.47 -19.25
C THR A 70 -0.06 -0.88 -19.28
N GLY A 71 1.06 -0.98 -18.56
CA GLY A 71 1.80 -2.23 -18.44
C GLY A 71 0.97 -3.37 -17.84
N ALA A 72 0.21 -3.08 -16.78
CA ALA A 72 -0.69 -4.05 -16.17
C ALA A 72 -1.82 -4.48 -17.11
N THR A 73 -2.41 -3.55 -17.87
CA THR A 73 -3.46 -3.87 -18.84
C THR A 73 -2.94 -4.75 -19.96
N VAL A 74 -1.81 -4.40 -20.59
CA VAL A 74 -1.18 -5.20 -21.65
C VAL A 74 -0.81 -6.59 -21.16
N LEU A 75 -0.29 -6.69 -19.94
CA LEU A 75 0.06 -7.98 -19.35
C LEU A 75 -1.19 -8.82 -19.06
N ASN A 76 -2.26 -8.18 -18.57
CA ASN A 76 -3.54 -8.86 -18.32
C ASN A 76 -4.19 -9.38 -19.60
N GLU A 77 -4.09 -8.66 -20.72
CA GLU A 77 -4.60 -9.13 -22.03
C GLU A 77 -3.86 -10.37 -22.54
N LYS A 78 -2.55 -10.44 -22.29
CA LYS A 78 -1.72 -11.58 -22.75
C LYS A 78 -1.72 -12.74 -21.78
N VAL A 79 -1.68 -12.49 -20.48
CA VAL A 79 -1.54 -13.50 -19.41
C VAL A 79 -2.36 -13.05 -18.20
N SER A 80 -3.68 -13.15 -18.29
CA SER A 80 -4.63 -12.61 -17.30
C SER A 80 -4.45 -13.15 -15.86
N TRP A 81 -3.92 -14.35 -15.71
CA TRP A 81 -3.71 -14.97 -14.40
C TRP A 81 -2.41 -14.51 -13.70
N LEU A 82 -1.45 -13.98 -14.45
CA LEU A 82 -0.11 -13.69 -13.92
C LEU A 82 -0.12 -12.56 -12.89
N ILE A 83 -0.84 -11.48 -13.15
CA ILE A 83 -0.90 -10.32 -12.23
C ILE A 83 -1.57 -10.71 -10.91
N PRO A 84 -2.78 -11.29 -10.91
CA PRO A 84 -3.40 -11.76 -9.66
C PRO A 84 -2.55 -12.77 -8.90
N MET A 85 -1.88 -13.66 -9.59
CA MET A 85 -0.97 -14.64 -8.98
C MET A 85 0.20 -13.96 -8.25
N LEU A 86 0.90 -13.05 -8.94
CA LEU A 86 2.01 -12.32 -8.34
C LEU A 86 1.54 -11.45 -7.17
N MET A 87 0.43 -10.74 -7.34
CA MET A 87 -0.13 -9.91 -6.27
C MET A 87 -0.54 -10.76 -5.07
N GLY A 88 -1.17 -11.91 -5.28
CA GLY A 88 -1.54 -12.83 -4.22
C GLY A 88 -0.32 -13.38 -3.46
N ALA A 89 0.70 -13.81 -4.19
CA ALA A 89 1.92 -14.35 -3.60
C ALA A 89 2.71 -13.30 -2.79
N PHE A 90 2.83 -12.07 -3.32
CA PHE A 90 3.60 -11.01 -2.67
C PHE A 90 2.79 -10.16 -1.68
N GLN A 91 1.48 -10.33 -1.60
CA GLN A 91 0.60 -9.56 -0.70
C GLN A 91 1.09 -9.52 0.75
N PRO A 92 1.53 -10.63 1.39
CA PRO A 92 2.04 -10.56 2.76
C PRO A 92 3.23 -9.60 2.91
N PHE A 93 4.13 -9.55 1.93
CA PHE A 93 5.27 -8.61 1.95
C PHE A 93 4.84 -7.18 1.71
N LEU A 94 3.88 -6.94 0.80
CA LEU A 94 3.32 -5.62 0.58
C LEU A 94 2.64 -5.07 1.84
N THR A 95 1.94 -5.94 2.57
CA THR A 95 1.33 -5.57 3.86
C THR A 95 2.41 -5.27 4.91
N LEU A 96 3.47 -6.09 5.00
CA LEU A 96 4.58 -5.90 5.93
C LEU A 96 5.31 -4.57 5.73
N THR A 97 5.50 -4.18 4.48
CA THR A 97 6.17 -2.92 4.11
C THR A 97 5.23 -1.72 4.11
N GLY A 98 3.92 -1.94 4.32
CA GLY A 98 2.90 -0.89 4.22
C GLY A 98 2.61 -0.45 2.77
N THR A 99 3.22 -1.10 1.77
CA THR A 99 3.06 -0.73 0.35
C THR A 99 1.81 -1.32 -0.30
N ALA A 100 1.08 -2.20 0.39
CA ALA A 100 -0.18 -2.75 -0.11
C ALA A 100 -1.18 -1.65 -0.54
N TRP A 101 -1.26 -0.57 0.22
CA TRP A 101 -2.12 0.58 -0.07
C TRP A 101 -1.69 1.38 -1.31
N ALA A 102 -0.43 1.23 -1.75
CA ALA A 102 0.06 1.85 -2.98
C ALA A 102 -0.63 1.31 -4.25
N MET A 103 -1.23 0.13 -4.17
CA MET A 103 -1.95 -0.48 -5.28
C MET A 103 -3.39 0.06 -5.44
N THR A 104 -3.95 0.69 -4.40
CA THR A 104 -5.33 1.20 -4.41
C THR A 104 -5.60 2.25 -5.51
N PRO A 105 -4.73 3.25 -5.73
CA PRO A 105 -4.93 4.20 -6.83
C PRO A 105 -4.92 3.55 -8.22
N ILE A 106 -4.10 2.51 -8.41
CA ILE A 106 -4.07 1.76 -9.68
C ILE A 106 -5.40 1.02 -9.88
N ALA A 107 -5.89 0.34 -8.84
CA ALA A 107 -7.17 -0.35 -8.87
C ALA A 107 -8.34 0.61 -9.14
N THR A 108 -8.40 1.74 -8.43
CA THR A 108 -9.44 2.75 -8.64
C THR A 108 -9.35 3.40 -10.02
N GLY A 109 -8.15 3.61 -10.56
CA GLY A 109 -7.92 4.07 -11.92
C GLY A 109 -8.48 3.09 -12.95
N GLN A 110 -8.24 1.79 -12.78
CA GLN A 110 -8.79 0.74 -13.65
C GLN A 110 -10.32 0.69 -13.59
N ILE A 111 -10.91 0.73 -12.39
CA ILE A 111 -12.37 0.76 -12.24
C ILE A 111 -12.97 1.96 -12.96
N SER A 112 -12.33 3.13 -12.87
CA SER A 112 -12.82 4.36 -13.51
C SER A 112 -12.71 4.33 -15.03
N SER A 113 -11.70 3.66 -15.58
CA SER A 113 -11.44 3.60 -17.04
C SER A 113 -12.03 2.39 -17.73
N LEU A 114 -12.01 1.22 -17.09
CA LEU A 114 -12.40 -0.06 -17.67
C LEU A 114 -13.71 -0.62 -17.09
N GLY A 115 -14.17 -0.09 -15.94
CA GLY A 115 -15.32 -0.61 -15.21
C GLY A 115 -15.02 -1.81 -14.30
N TYR A 116 -13.81 -2.33 -14.32
CA TYR A 116 -13.31 -3.43 -13.47
C TYR A 116 -11.83 -3.25 -13.14
N GLU A 117 -11.33 -3.98 -12.16
CA GLU A 117 -9.91 -4.01 -11.84
C GLU A 117 -9.38 -5.45 -11.78
N VAL A 118 -8.10 -5.63 -12.09
CA VAL A 118 -7.45 -6.95 -12.17
C VAL A 118 -6.12 -7.02 -11.41
N VAL A 119 -5.67 -5.89 -10.88
CA VAL A 119 -4.34 -5.81 -10.26
C VAL A 119 -4.39 -6.17 -8.78
N ASN A 120 -5.29 -5.57 -8.03
CA ASN A 120 -5.27 -5.64 -6.57
C ASN A 120 -6.26 -6.66 -5.98
N GLY A 121 -7.55 -6.51 -6.27
CA GLY A 121 -8.63 -7.26 -5.61
C GLY A 121 -8.54 -8.77 -5.76
N PRO A 122 -8.40 -9.33 -6.98
CA PRO A 122 -8.37 -10.77 -7.16
C PRO A 122 -7.19 -11.44 -6.43
N GLY A 123 -5.99 -10.86 -6.51
CA GLY A 123 -4.80 -11.36 -5.81
C GLY A 123 -4.91 -11.19 -4.30
N MET A 124 -5.39 -10.03 -3.85
CA MET A 124 -5.58 -9.72 -2.44
C MET A 124 -6.60 -10.66 -1.77
N LEU A 125 -7.72 -10.93 -2.42
CA LEU A 125 -8.74 -11.86 -1.90
C LEU A 125 -8.16 -13.27 -1.72
N ALA A 126 -7.48 -13.79 -2.73
CA ALA A 126 -6.84 -15.09 -2.68
C ALA A 126 -5.81 -15.18 -1.53
N SER A 127 -4.97 -14.16 -1.39
CA SER A 127 -3.97 -14.08 -0.32
C SER A 127 -4.59 -14.00 1.08
N ASN A 128 -5.64 -13.21 1.26
CA ASN A 128 -6.33 -13.08 2.55
C ASN A 128 -6.89 -14.42 3.01
N ILE A 129 -7.53 -15.16 2.10
CA ILE A 129 -8.07 -16.50 2.39
C ILE A 129 -6.94 -17.50 2.67
N ALA A 130 -5.86 -17.45 1.90
CA ALA A 130 -4.70 -18.32 2.11
C ALA A 130 -4.02 -18.06 3.46
N GLN A 131 -3.80 -16.81 3.83
CA GLN A 131 -3.26 -16.42 5.14
C GLN A 131 -4.20 -16.85 6.29
N GLY A 132 -5.51 -16.63 6.12
CA GLY A 132 -6.52 -17.07 7.07
C GLY A 132 -6.51 -18.59 7.25
N GLY A 133 -6.52 -19.35 6.16
CA GLY A 133 -6.45 -20.81 6.17
C GLY A 133 -5.19 -21.35 6.81
N ALA A 134 -4.01 -20.80 6.44
CA ALA A 134 -2.75 -21.18 7.05
C ALA A 134 -2.71 -20.92 8.56
N THR A 135 -3.28 -19.79 8.99
CA THR A 135 -3.37 -19.40 10.40
C THR A 135 -4.34 -20.29 11.16
N LEU A 136 -5.51 -20.60 10.60
CA LEU A 136 -6.46 -21.55 11.20
C LEU A 136 -5.86 -22.96 11.31
N ALA A 137 -5.08 -23.41 10.33
CA ALA A 137 -4.36 -24.68 10.43
C ALA A 137 -3.38 -24.70 11.62
N VAL A 138 -2.72 -23.59 11.92
CA VAL A 138 -1.91 -23.44 13.14
C VAL A 138 -2.79 -23.56 14.40
N ALA A 139 -3.97 -22.95 14.42
CA ALA A 139 -4.89 -23.04 15.55
C ALA A 139 -5.31 -24.50 15.84
N PHE A 140 -5.55 -25.30 14.80
CA PHE A 140 -5.90 -26.70 14.96
C PHE A 140 -4.71 -27.56 15.42
N LYS A 141 -3.50 -27.26 14.96
CA LYS A 141 -2.32 -28.13 15.16
C LYS A 141 -1.52 -27.78 16.42
N THR A 142 -1.59 -26.55 16.92
CA THR A 142 -0.80 -26.12 18.07
C THR A 142 -1.34 -26.67 19.40
N LYS A 143 -0.42 -27.06 20.29
CA LYS A 143 -0.73 -27.46 21.67
C LYS A 143 -0.70 -26.26 22.64
N ASN A 144 -0.10 -25.15 22.24
CA ASN A 144 -0.04 -23.93 23.06
C ASN A 144 -1.40 -23.25 23.05
N LYS A 145 -2.03 -23.09 24.21
CA LYS A 145 -3.38 -22.51 24.37
C LYS A 145 -3.44 -21.04 23.92
N GLU A 146 -2.44 -20.25 24.26
CA GLU A 146 -2.36 -18.83 23.90
C GLU A 146 -2.23 -18.65 22.36
N LEU A 147 -1.29 -19.39 21.77
CA LEU A 147 -1.12 -19.38 20.32
C LEU A 147 -2.38 -19.89 19.59
N LYS A 148 -3.07 -20.87 20.17
CA LYS A 148 -4.32 -21.41 19.61
C LYS A 148 -5.42 -20.36 19.56
N GLN A 149 -5.62 -19.60 20.64
CA GLN A 149 -6.62 -18.53 20.69
C GLN A 149 -6.28 -17.42 19.72
N MET A 150 -5.01 -16.96 19.71
CA MET A 150 -4.54 -15.93 18.80
C MET A 150 -4.71 -16.37 17.34
N ALA A 151 -4.31 -17.58 16.99
CA ALA A 151 -4.41 -18.09 15.62
C ALA A 151 -5.87 -18.31 15.19
N ALA A 152 -6.75 -18.75 16.09
CA ALA A 152 -8.17 -18.92 15.77
C ALA A 152 -8.84 -17.57 15.48
N SER A 153 -8.68 -16.57 16.36
CA SER A 153 -9.29 -15.26 16.18
C SER A 153 -8.71 -14.51 14.99
N SER A 154 -7.37 -14.46 14.87
CA SER A 154 -6.72 -13.75 13.78
C SER A 154 -6.85 -14.44 12.42
N GLY A 155 -6.95 -15.76 12.38
CA GLY A 155 -7.24 -16.51 11.17
C GLY A 155 -8.64 -16.23 10.65
N PHE A 156 -9.62 -16.14 11.54
CA PHE A 156 -10.98 -15.76 11.17
C PHE A 156 -11.06 -14.33 10.62
N THR A 157 -10.40 -13.37 11.29
CA THR A 157 -10.36 -11.97 10.79
C THR A 157 -9.65 -11.85 9.45
N ALA A 158 -8.62 -12.69 9.19
CA ALA A 158 -7.94 -12.71 7.90
C ALA A 158 -8.85 -13.16 6.75
N VAL A 159 -9.69 -14.16 6.98
CA VAL A 159 -10.72 -14.58 6.00
C VAL A 159 -11.71 -13.44 5.73
N MET A 160 -12.00 -12.60 6.72
CA MET A 160 -12.83 -11.41 6.58
C MET A 160 -12.11 -10.21 5.94
N GLY A 161 -10.82 -10.36 5.57
CA GLY A 161 -10.04 -9.34 4.88
C GLY A 161 -9.06 -8.54 5.76
N ILE A 162 -8.98 -8.82 7.06
CA ILE A 162 -8.07 -8.14 8.00
C ILE A 162 -6.92 -9.09 8.35
N THR A 163 -5.82 -8.97 7.62
CA THR A 163 -4.69 -9.92 7.69
C THR A 163 -3.57 -9.52 8.66
N GLU A 164 -3.50 -8.27 9.09
CA GLU A 164 -2.44 -7.78 9.96
C GLU A 164 -2.31 -8.59 11.28
N PRO A 165 -3.40 -8.91 12.00
CA PRO A 165 -3.28 -9.69 13.25
C PRO A 165 -2.71 -11.09 13.03
N CYS A 166 -3.10 -11.78 11.94
CA CYS A 166 -2.57 -13.11 11.65
C CYS A 166 -1.13 -13.04 11.15
N LEU A 167 -0.80 -12.04 10.33
CA LEU A 167 0.51 -11.85 9.75
C LEU A 167 1.56 -11.59 10.84
N TYR A 168 1.34 -10.57 11.69
CA TYR A 168 2.28 -10.20 12.77
C TYR A 168 2.20 -11.14 13.97
N GLY A 169 1.01 -11.62 14.32
CA GLY A 169 0.79 -12.45 15.50
C GLY A 169 1.26 -13.89 15.33
N VAL A 170 1.08 -14.48 14.16
CA VAL A 170 1.26 -15.92 13.92
C VAL A 170 2.22 -16.21 12.77
N LEU A 171 1.95 -15.71 11.56
CA LEU A 171 2.64 -16.14 10.35
C LEU A 171 4.13 -15.78 10.36
N LEU A 172 4.46 -14.53 10.71
CA LEU A 172 5.85 -14.08 10.82
C LEU A 172 6.66 -14.83 11.87
N LYS A 173 6.05 -15.13 13.01
CA LYS A 173 6.72 -15.86 14.09
C LYS A 173 7.06 -17.30 13.70
N LEU A 174 6.18 -17.94 12.96
CA LEU A 174 6.33 -19.35 12.58
C LEU A 174 6.99 -19.55 11.22
N LYS A 175 7.06 -18.54 10.36
CA LYS A 175 7.65 -18.52 9.01
C LYS A 175 7.08 -19.57 8.04
N ARG A 176 7.00 -20.86 8.41
CA ARG A 176 6.47 -21.93 7.55
C ARG A 176 5.03 -21.70 7.09
N PRO A 177 4.07 -21.34 7.97
CA PRO A 177 2.72 -20.99 7.53
C PRO A 177 2.68 -19.74 6.63
N LEU A 178 3.60 -18.79 6.82
CA LEU A 178 3.73 -17.63 5.93
C LEU A 178 4.06 -18.07 4.50
N ILE A 179 5.10 -18.90 4.34
CA ILE A 179 5.51 -19.42 3.02
C ILE A 179 4.38 -20.25 2.39
N ALA A 180 3.65 -21.02 3.20
CA ALA A 180 2.52 -21.82 2.71
C ALA A 180 1.31 -21.00 2.28
N SER A 181 1.22 -19.74 2.72
CA SER A 181 0.13 -18.80 2.36
C SER A 181 0.45 -17.89 1.17
N MET A 182 1.63 -17.99 0.63
CA MET A 182 2.11 -17.27 -0.56
C MET A 182 1.94 -18.11 -1.82
#